data_9906e8ec3652ba9f849a4d70d2d93c45
#
_entry.id   9906e8ec3652ba9f849a4d70d2d93c45
#
_cell.length_a   1.000
_cell.length_b   1.000
_cell.length_c   1.000
_cell.angle_alpha   90.00
_cell.angle_beta   90.00
_cell.angle_gamma   90.00
#
_symmetry.space_group_name_H-M   'P 1'
#
loop_
_entity.id
_entity.type
_entity.pdbx_description
1 polymer ?
#
loop_
_entity_poly.entity_id
_entity_poly.type
_entity_poly.pdbx_seq_one_letter_code
_entity_poly.pdbx_strand_id
1 'polypeptide(L)'
;MKAKVLVTGGAGFLGSHVVDDLVEQFDVVVLDDLSGGFADNVNRRAQFVQGSILDHALVDRLFAEHKFKHVFHLAAYAAEGLSHFIKRFNYQNNLIGSINLINASVNHGVKCFVFTSSIAVYGAGQLPMSEDMIPQPEDSYGIAKFAVEQELKASHHLFGLDYVIFRPHNVYGERQNLGDPYRNVIGIFMNQIMQDKPLTVFGDGEQTRAFTHVRDISPVIAAAAENANACGHAFNVGADRAYSVNQLVAGVGQAMNLKPKVTHLEARKEVVHAYSTHDKVRKFFKCPSETSLQDGLNRMAVWARNAGARQGRPFTGIEIERGLPLSWKRLID
;
A
#
# COMPACT_ATOMS: atom_id res chain seq x y z
N MET A 1 14.93 -12.10 -25.26
CA MET A 1 13.72 -11.39 -24.83
C MET A 1 13.73 -11.36 -23.31
N LYS A 2 13.33 -10.24 -22.69
CA LYS A 2 13.14 -10.16 -21.24
C LYS A 2 11.98 -11.06 -20.84
N ALA A 3 12.01 -11.58 -19.60
CA ALA A 3 10.87 -12.29 -19.05
C ALA A 3 9.72 -11.32 -18.81
N LYS A 4 8.47 -11.77 -19.00
CA LYS A 4 7.28 -10.96 -18.74
C LYS A 4 6.84 -11.09 -17.29
N VAL A 5 6.45 -9.97 -16.71
CA VAL A 5 5.90 -9.92 -15.34
C VAL A 5 4.60 -9.12 -15.32
N LEU A 6 3.68 -9.53 -14.46
CA LEU A 6 2.45 -8.79 -14.18
C LEU A 6 2.64 -7.94 -12.94
N VAL A 7 2.27 -6.66 -13.02
CA VAL A 7 2.14 -5.77 -11.85
C VAL A 7 0.69 -5.33 -11.75
N THR A 8 -0.03 -5.77 -10.72
CA THR A 8 -1.38 -5.28 -10.46
C THR A 8 -1.32 -4.07 -9.54
N GLY A 9 -2.18 -3.08 -9.76
CA GLY A 9 -2.11 -1.81 -9.05
C GLY A 9 -0.95 -0.91 -9.49
N GLY A 10 -0.42 -1.12 -10.71
CA GLY A 10 0.76 -0.39 -11.20
C GLY A 10 0.50 1.05 -11.64
N ALA A 11 -0.75 1.50 -11.71
CA ALA A 11 -1.12 2.91 -11.84
C ALA A 11 -1.29 3.60 -10.47
N GLY A 12 -1.28 2.83 -9.38
CA GLY A 12 -1.34 3.30 -8.01
C GLY A 12 -0.01 3.86 -7.52
N PHE A 13 -0.01 4.32 -6.28
CA PHE A 13 1.14 4.96 -5.64
C PHE A 13 2.35 4.01 -5.58
N LEU A 14 2.31 2.98 -4.76
CA LEU A 14 3.44 2.06 -4.57
C LEU A 14 3.74 1.26 -5.86
N GLY A 15 2.68 0.79 -6.54
CA GLY A 15 2.82 -0.02 -7.75
C GLY A 15 3.57 0.69 -8.87
N SER A 16 3.35 1.98 -9.08
CA SER A 16 4.03 2.74 -10.13
C SER A 16 5.55 2.88 -9.90
N HIS A 17 5.99 2.95 -8.64
CA HIS A 17 7.41 2.93 -8.30
C HIS A 17 8.04 1.55 -8.50
N VAL A 18 7.32 0.48 -8.13
CA VAL A 18 7.78 -0.89 -8.39
C VAL A 18 7.88 -1.16 -9.90
N VAL A 19 6.93 -0.65 -10.70
CA VAL A 19 7.00 -0.73 -12.17
C VAL A 19 8.26 -0.03 -12.68
N ASP A 20 8.59 1.18 -12.20
CA ASP A 20 9.81 1.88 -12.60
C ASP A 20 11.08 1.06 -12.33
N ASP A 21 11.13 0.36 -11.18
CA ASP A 21 12.28 -0.46 -10.81
C ASP A 21 12.34 -1.77 -11.64
N LEU A 22 11.20 -2.30 -12.11
CA LEU A 22 11.12 -3.55 -12.86
C LEU A 22 11.38 -3.41 -14.37
N VAL A 23 11.02 -2.28 -15.02
CA VAL A 23 11.10 -2.12 -16.49
C VAL A 23 12.54 -2.18 -17.02
N GLU A 24 13.54 -2.05 -16.15
CA GLU A 24 14.95 -2.22 -16.54
C GLU A 24 15.29 -3.69 -16.85
N GLN A 25 14.66 -4.63 -16.13
CA GLN A 25 14.99 -6.05 -16.18
C GLN A 25 13.92 -6.89 -16.88
N PHE A 26 12.66 -6.47 -16.85
CA PHE A 26 11.50 -7.23 -17.32
C PHE A 26 10.69 -6.50 -18.38
N ASP A 27 9.92 -7.28 -19.16
CA ASP A 27 8.81 -6.77 -19.95
C ASP A 27 7.58 -6.71 -19.02
N VAL A 28 7.19 -5.50 -18.58
CA VAL A 28 6.17 -5.30 -17.56
C VAL A 28 4.80 -5.09 -18.20
N VAL A 29 3.81 -5.86 -17.74
CA VAL A 29 2.38 -5.62 -18.00
C VAL A 29 1.75 -5.12 -16.71
N VAL A 30 1.08 -3.98 -16.78
CA VAL A 30 0.35 -3.36 -15.66
C VAL A 30 -1.14 -3.63 -15.83
N LEU A 31 -1.78 -4.21 -14.81
CA LEU A 31 -3.24 -4.32 -14.70
C LEU A 31 -3.74 -3.42 -13.59
N ASP A 32 -4.58 -2.43 -13.91
CA ASP A 32 -5.14 -1.47 -12.95
C ASP A 32 -6.50 -0.96 -13.45
N ASP A 33 -7.47 -0.83 -12.57
CA ASP A 33 -8.81 -0.33 -12.90
C ASP A 33 -8.95 1.18 -12.77
N LEU A 34 -7.88 1.87 -12.33
CA LEU A 34 -7.81 3.32 -12.06
C LEU A 34 -8.75 3.79 -10.95
N SER A 35 -9.26 2.88 -10.10
CA SER A 35 -10.10 3.24 -8.95
C SER A 35 -9.37 4.05 -7.88
N GLY A 36 -8.05 3.87 -7.75
CA GLY A 36 -7.22 4.58 -6.77
C GLY A 36 -5.94 5.19 -7.34
N GLY A 37 -5.60 4.83 -8.58
CA GLY A 37 -4.42 5.27 -9.31
C GLY A 37 -4.74 6.22 -10.47
N PHE A 38 -3.70 6.60 -11.20
CA PHE A 38 -3.79 7.52 -12.34
C PHE A 38 -2.99 6.93 -13.51
N ALA A 39 -3.54 6.98 -14.73
CA ALA A 39 -2.87 6.50 -15.92
C ALA A 39 -1.50 7.17 -16.14
N ASP A 40 -1.36 8.45 -15.76
CA ASP A 40 -0.11 9.20 -15.86
C ASP A 40 1.02 8.67 -14.95
N ASN A 41 0.69 7.86 -13.95
CA ASN A 41 1.68 7.21 -13.10
C ASN A 41 2.33 6.00 -13.76
N VAL A 42 1.70 5.44 -14.82
CA VAL A 42 2.20 4.23 -15.47
C VAL A 42 3.44 4.56 -16.30
N ASN A 43 4.51 3.81 -16.08
CA ASN A 43 5.73 3.96 -16.85
C ASN A 43 5.46 3.66 -18.34
N ARG A 44 5.90 4.54 -19.24
CA ARG A 44 5.67 4.44 -20.69
C ARG A 44 6.31 3.20 -21.33
N ARG A 45 7.23 2.55 -20.65
CA ARG A 45 7.88 1.30 -21.08
C ARG A 45 7.09 0.06 -20.68
N ALA A 46 6.08 0.19 -19.82
CA ALA A 46 5.18 -0.89 -19.46
C ALA A 46 3.97 -0.93 -20.39
N GLN A 47 3.47 -2.15 -20.68
CA GLN A 47 2.18 -2.31 -21.33
C GLN A 47 1.08 -2.08 -20.30
N PHE A 48 0.18 -1.14 -20.53
CA PHE A 48 -0.96 -0.88 -19.64
C PHE A 48 -2.22 -1.58 -20.13
N VAL A 49 -2.86 -2.29 -19.22
CA VAL A 49 -4.18 -2.90 -19.40
C VAL A 49 -5.11 -2.33 -18.33
N GLN A 50 -6.12 -1.58 -18.76
CA GLN A 50 -7.15 -1.09 -17.85
C GLN A 50 -8.17 -2.19 -17.59
N GLY A 51 -8.30 -2.60 -16.33
CA GLY A 51 -9.25 -3.63 -15.91
C GLY A 51 -9.10 -4.01 -14.45
N SER A 52 -10.10 -4.71 -13.94
CA SER A 52 -10.15 -5.12 -12.53
C SER A 52 -9.63 -6.53 -12.33
N ILE A 53 -8.93 -6.77 -11.22
CA ILE A 53 -8.56 -8.12 -10.76
C ILE A 53 -9.78 -8.97 -10.38
N LEU A 54 -10.97 -8.37 -10.26
CA LEU A 54 -12.23 -9.07 -10.05
C LEU A 54 -12.78 -9.70 -11.34
N ASP A 55 -12.37 -9.22 -12.50
CA ASP A 55 -12.70 -9.82 -13.79
C ASP A 55 -11.80 -11.04 -14.03
N HIS A 56 -12.23 -12.20 -13.53
CA HIS A 56 -11.48 -13.45 -13.66
C HIS A 56 -11.23 -13.83 -15.13
N ALA A 57 -12.17 -13.54 -16.04
CA ALA A 57 -12.02 -13.85 -17.45
C ALA A 57 -10.91 -12.99 -18.11
N LEU A 58 -10.81 -11.71 -17.73
CA LEU A 58 -9.70 -10.86 -18.15
C LEU A 58 -8.37 -11.38 -17.58
N VAL A 59 -8.33 -11.73 -16.28
CA VAL A 59 -7.13 -12.27 -15.63
C VAL A 59 -6.66 -13.53 -16.35
N ASP A 60 -7.53 -14.53 -16.54
CA ASP A 60 -7.17 -15.78 -17.21
C ASP A 60 -6.65 -15.55 -18.65
N ARG A 61 -7.30 -14.64 -19.41
CA ARG A 61 -6.85 -14.27 -20.75
C ARG A 61 -5.45 -13.65 -20.75
N LEU A 62 -5.16 -12.74 -19.80
CA LEU A 62 -3.83 -12.11 -19.70
C LEU A 62 -2.76 -13.14 -19.36
N PHE A 63 -3.01 -14.08 -18.47
CA PHE A 63 -2.06 -15.14 -18.12
C PHE A 63 -1.81 -16.09 -19.30
N ALA A 64 -2.84 -16.48 -20.02
CA ALA A 64 -2.72 -17.32 -21.22
C ALA A 64 -1.91 -16.63 -22.32
N GLU A 65 -2.16 -15.34 -22.56
CA GLU A 65 -1.50 -14.55 -23.61
C GLU A 65 -0.04 -14.24 -23.28
N HIS A 66 0.22 -13.75 -22.07
CA HIS A 66 1.53 -13.21 -21.73
C HIS A 66 2.49 -14.22 -21.11
N LYS A 67 2.00 -15.31 -20.52
CA LYS A 67 2.81 -16.36 -19.85
C LYS A 67 3.78 -15.75 -18.83
N PHE A 68 3.24 -15.04 -17.85
CA PHE A 68 4.01 -14.32 -16.86
C PHE A 68 4.97 -15.22 -16.09
N LYS A 69 6.23 -14.81 -15.95
CA LYS A 69 7.22 -15.48 -15.10
C LYS A 69 6.97 -15.18 -13.63
N HIS A 70 6.63 -13.91 -13.32
CA HIS A 70 6.37 -13.45 -11.95
C HIS A 70 5.15 -12.55 -11.91
N VAL A 71 4.49 -12.51 -10.75
CA VAL A 71 3.39 -11.60 -10.44
C VAL A 71 3.79 -10.73 -9.26
N PHE A 72 3.63 -9.42 -9.41
CA PHE A 72 3.75 -8.42 -8.34
C PHE A 72 2.36 -7.89 -8.03
N HIS A 73 1.77 -8.35 -6.95
CA HIS A 73 0.40 -8.02 -6.59
C HIS A 73 0.37 -6.87 -5.57
N LEU A 74 0.11 -5.65 -6.07
CA LEU A 74 0.01 -4.43 -5.28
C LEU A 74 -1.39 -3.81 -5.32
N ALA A 75 -2.28 -4.30 -6.21
CA ALA A 75 -3.67 -3.84 -6.25
C ALA A 75 -4.36 -4.12 -4.90
N ALA A 76 -4.89 -3.07 -4.28
CA ALA A 76 -5.64 -3.17 -3.04
C ALA A 76 -6.38 -1.86 -2.76
N TYR A 77 -7.50 -1.95 -2.05
CA TYR A 77 -8.09 -0.79 -1.39
C TYR A 77 -7.60 -0.73 0.05
N ALA A 78 -6.52 0.02 0.27
CA ALA A 78 -5.76 0.04 1.53
C ALA A 78 -6.28 1.13 2.49
N ALA A 79 -7.55 1.07 2.87
CA ALA A 79 -8.19 2.00 3.79
C ALA A 79 -8.59 1.27 5.09
N GLU A 80 -7.61 1.05 5.97
CA GLU A 80 -7.74 0.29 7.23
C GLU A 80 -8.96 0.73 8.03
N GLY A 81 -9.03 2.00 8.46
CA GLY A 81 -10.15 2.51 9.26
C GLY A 81 -11.51 2.47 8.55
N LEU A 82 -11.54 2.67 7.22
CA LEU A 82 -12.80 2.60 6.46
C LEU A 82 -13.25 1.16 6.23
N SER A 83 -12.35 0.19 6.27
CA SER A 83 -12.63 -1.23 5.98
C SER A 83 -13.74 -1.83 6.85
N HIS A 84 -13.90 -1.33 8.08
CA HIS A 84 -14.99 -1.71 8.99
C HIS A 84 -16.38 -1.41 8.42
N PHE A 85 -16.50 -0.36 7.60
CA PHE A 85 -17.76 0.17 7.09
C PHE A 85 -18.09 -0.25 5.66
N ILE A 86 -17.15 -0.97 4.99
CA ILE A 86 -17.22 -1.39 3.59
C ILE A 86 -16.76 -2.85 3.41
N LYS A 87 -17.21 -3.73 4.28
CA LYS A 87 -16.68 -5.10 4.40
C LYS A 87 -16.76 -5.91 3.11
N ARG A 88 -17.92 -5.93 2.43
CA ARG A 88 -18.10 -6.67 1.17
C ARG A 88 -17.16 -6.15 0.09
N PHE A 89 -17.13 -4.82 -0.09
CA PHE A 89 -16.23 -4.19 -1.04
C PHE A 89 -14.76 -4.52 -0.70
N ASN A 90 -14.39 -4.42 0.59
CA ASN A 90 -13.03 -4.73 1.04
C ASN A 90 -12.65 -6.18 0.74
N TYR A 91 -13.49 -7.17 1.08
CA TYR A 91 -13.19 -8.57 0.81
C TYR A 91 -13.21 -8.91 -0.69
N GLN A 92 -14.11 -8.32 -1.47
CA GLN A 92 -14.11 -8.50 -2.92
C GLN A 92 -12.78 -8.05 -3.52
N ASN A 93 -12.34 -6.82 -3.24
CA ASN A 93 -11.11 -6.27 -3.83
C ASN A 93 -9.83 -6.89 -3.25
N ASN A 94 -9.74 -7.00 -1.92
CA ASN A 94 -8.49 -7.37 -1.25
C ASN A 94 -8.31 -8.88 -1.05
N LEU A 95 -9.38 -9.68 -1.13
CA LEU A 95 -9.30 -11.13 -0.99
C LEU A 95 -9.70 -11.84 -2.29
N ILE A 96 -10.93 -11.67 -2.78
CA ILE A 96 -11.40 -12.41 -3.96
C ILE A 96 -10.57 -12.05 -5.21
N GLY A 97 -10.27 -10.76 -5.42
CA GLY A 97 -9.38 -10.35 -6.50
C GLY A 97 -7.98 -10.98 -6.40
N SER A 98 -7.44 -11.12 -5.17
CA SER A 98 -6.17 -11.82 -4.94
C SER A 98 -6.26 -13.31 -5.26
N ILE A 99 -7.37 -13.98 -4.91
CA ILE A 99 -7.60 -15.39 -5.22
C ILE A 99 -7.64 -15.63 -6.74
N ASN A 100 -8.28 -14.74 -7.51
CA ASN A 100 -8.27 -14.84 -8.97
C ASN A 100 -6.83 -14.86 -9.54
N LEU A 101 -5.95 -14.01 -9.01
CA LEU A 101 -4.55 -13.96 -9.42
C LEU A 101 -3.75 -15.18 -8.97
N ILE A 102 -3.99 -15.68 -7.75
CA ILE A 102 -3.33 -16.90 -7.23
C ILE A 102 -3.72 -18.11 -8.08
N ASN A 103 -5.02 -18.29 -8.37
CA ASN A 103 -5.52 -19.37 -9.20
C ASN A 103 -4.89 -19.33 -10.61
N ALA A 104 -4.90 -18.17 -11.25
CA ALA A 104 -4.28 -17.99 -12.55
C ALA A 104 -2.76 -18.26 -12.48
N SER A 105 -2.08 -17.84 -11.40
CA SER A 105 -0.64 -18.08 -11.23
C SER A 105 -0.31 -19.56 -11.13
N VAL A 106 -1.10 -20.32 -10.37
CA VAL A 106 -0.95 -21.80 -10.27
C VAL A 106 -1.21 -22.44 -11.62
N ASN A 107 -2.33 -22.11 -12.27
CA ASN A 107 -2.72 -22.73 -13.56
C ASN A 107 -1.74 -22.46 -14.71
N HIS A 108 -1.05 -21.32 -14.69
CA HIS A 108 -0.14 -20.92 -15.75
C HIS A 108 1.35 -21.04 -15.36
N GLY A 109 1.67 -21.65 -14.23
CA GLY A 109 3.05 -21.98 -13.84
C GLY A 109 3.93 -20.77 -13.53
N VAL A 110 3.35 -19.74 -12.89
CA VAL A 110 4.11 -18.59 -12.37
C VAL A 110 5.18 -19.06 -11.39
N LYS A 111 6.40 -18.55 -11.55
CA LYS A 111 7.55 -18.94 -10.72
C LYS A 111 7.49 -18.36 -9.29
N CYS A 112 7.12 -17.09 -9.19
CA CYS A 112 7.06 -16.41 -7.89
C CYS A 112 5.95 -15.37 -7.89
N PHE A 113 5.16 -15.38 -6.81
CA PHE A 113 4.10 -14.42 -6.51
C PHE A 113 4.56 -13.46 -5.40
N VAL A 114 4.86 -12.23 -5.73
CA VAL A 114 5.24 -11.18 -4.78
C VAL A 114 4.00 -10.45 -4.31
N PHE A 115 3.70 -10.51 -3.04
CA PHE A 115 2.49 -9.94 -2.45
C PHE A 115 2.80 -8.80 -1.48
N THR A 116 2.14 -7.67 -1.68
CA THR A 116 2.17 -6.56 -0.74
C THR A 116 1.01 -6.70 0.25
N SER A 117 1.32 -7.23 1.43
CA SER A 117 0.45 -7.33 2.60
C SER A 117 0.46 -6.00 3.39
N SER A 118 0.41 -6.03 4.71
CA SER A 118 0.46 -4.85 5.58
C SER A 118 0.83 -5.25 7.01
N ILE A 119 1.39 -4.31 7.80
CA ILE A 119 1.50 -4.52 9.26
C ILE A 119 0.13 -4.58 9.97
N ALA A 120 -0.96 -4.18 9.32
CA ALA A 120 -2.33 -4.34 9.84
C ALA A 120 -2.68 -5.80 10.18
N VAL A 121 -1.94 -6.78 9.64
CA VAL A 121 -2.10 -8.20 9.99
C VAL A 121 -1.76 -8.49 11.46
N TYR A 122 -0.95 -7.65 12.10
CA TYR A 122 -0.54 -7.89 13.51
C TYR A 122 -1.60 -7.45 14.54
N GLY A 123 -2.46 -6.49 14.20
CA GLY A 123 -3.41 -5.89 15.14
C GLY A 123 -2.72 -5.05 16.23
N ALA A 124 -3.39 -4.81 17.35
CA ALA A 124 -2.87 -4.12 18.52
C ALA A 124 -2.03 -5.09 19.37
N GLY A 125 -0.84 -5.37 18.92
CA GLY A 125 0.02 -6.36 19.54
C GLY A 125 1.20 -5.78 20.30
N GLN A 126 2.16 -6.64 20.55
CA GLN A 126 3.44 -6.30 21.14
C GLN A 126 4.27 -5.43 20.17
N LEU A 127 4.97 -4.44 20.70
CA LEU A 127 5.85 -3.55 19.94
C LEU A 127 7.32 -3.78 20.31
N PRO A 128 8.24 -3.64 19.34
CA PRO A 128 7.99 -3.49 17.90
C PRO A 128 7.41 -4.78 17.28
N MET A 129 6.56 -4.64 16.24
CA MET A 129 6.01 -5.78 15.52
C MET A 129 7.11 -6.51 14.76
N SER A 130 7.20 -7.83 14.89
CA SER A 130 8.18 -8.68 14.19
C SER A 130 7.49 -9.81 13.42
N GLU A 131 8.18 -10.37 12.44
CA GLU A 131 7.65 -11.44 11.59
C GLU A 131 7.41 -12.75 12.33
N ASP A 132 8.00 -12.91 13.53
CA ASP A 132 7.82 -14.08 14.40
C ASP A 132 6.52 -14.02 15.24
N MET A 133 5.86 -12.83 15.25
CA MET A 133 4.57 -12.67 15.95
C MET A 133 3.47 -13.41 15.20
N ILE A 134 2.53 -13.97 15.96
CA ILE A 134 1.29 -14.54 15.40
C ILE A 134 0.38 -13.39 14.99
N PRO A 135 0.01 -13.27 13.70
CA PRO A 135 -0.90 -12.24 13.23
C PRO A 135 -2.28 -12.33 13.89
N GLN A 136 -2.79 -11.19 14.37
CA GLN A 136 -4.11 -11.05 15.00
C GLN A 136 -4.81 -9.78 14.50
N PRO A 137 -5.17 -9.72 13.20
CA PRO A 137 -5.74 -8.52 12.61
C PRO A 137 -7.07 -8.15 13.26
N GLU A 138 -7.26 -6.84 13.53
CA GLU A 138 -8.45 -6.31 14.21
C GLU A 138 -9.43 -5.61 13.26
N ASP A 139 -9.02 -5.34 12.03
CA ASP A 139 -9.84 -4.68 11.01
C ASP A 139 -10.03 -5.56 9.77
N SER A 140 -11.07 -5.25 8.97
CA SER A 140 -11.42 -6.06 7.81
C SER A 140 -10.36 -6.03 6.71
N TYR A 141 -9.53 -4.97 6.62
CA TYR A 141 -8.42 -4.89 5.69
C TYR A 141 -7.28 -5.84 6.10
N GLY A 142 -6.84 -5.77 7.37
CA GLY A 142 -5.82 -6.67 7.92
C GLY A 142 -6.23 -8.14 7.83
N ILE A 143 -7.51 -8.47 8.13
CA ILE A 143 -8.07 -9.81 7.99
C ILE A 143 -7.95 -10.28 6.53
N ALA A 144 -8.35 -9.46 5.55
CA ALA A 144 -8.27 -9.81 4.14
C ALA A 144 -6.81 -10.04 3.69
N LYS A 145 -5.89 -9.16 4.11
CA LYS A 145 -4.46 -9.30 3.80
C LYS A 145 -3.88 -10.59 4.39
N PHE A 146 -4.19 -10.88 5.65
CA PHE A 146 -3.74 -12.10 6.30
C PHE A 146 -4.31 -13.37 5.66
N ALA A 147 -5.58 -13.35 5.24
CA ALA A 147 -6.19 -14.46 4.51
C ALA A 147 -5.41 -14.77 3.21
N VAL A 148 -5.03 -13.75 2.44
CA VAL A 148 -4.19 -13.94 1.23
C VAL A 148 -2.81 -14.51 1.57
N GLU A 149 -2.19 -14.10 2.68
CA GLU A 149 -0.93 -14.71 3.14
C GLU A 149 -1.06 -16.21 3.42
N GLN A 150 -2.19 -16.63 4.00
CA GLN A 150 -2.45 -18.05 4.27
C GLN A 150 -2.73 -18.83 2.98
N GLU A 151 -3.46 -18.25 2.02
CA GLU A 151 -3.70 -18.86 0.71
C GLU A 151 -2.40 -19.04 -0.10
N LEU A 152 -1.49 -18.07 -0.04
CA LEU A 152 -0.18 -18.22 -0.68
C LEU A 152 0.63 -19.37 -0.06
N LYS A 153 0.62 -19.52 1.28
CA LYS A 153 1.26 -20.65 1.96
C LYS A 153 0.65 -22.00 1.56
N ALA A 154 -0.68 -22.07 1.50
CA ALA A 154 -1.41 -23.26 1.08
C ALA A 154 -1.12 -23.60 -0.40
N SER A 155 -1.12 -22.60 -1.28
CA SER A 155 -0.81 -22.77 -2.70
C SER A 155 0.64 -23.19 -2.95
N HIS A 156 1.57 -22.68 -2.16
CA HIS A 156 2.97 -23.12 -2.19
C HIS A 156 3.09 -24.61 -1.80
N HIS A 157 2.45 -24.99 -0.70
CA HIS A 157 2.49 -26.38 -0.20
C HIS A 157 1.88 -27.38 -1.18
N LEU A 158 0.72 -27.03 -1.78
CA LEU A 158 -0.03 -27.95 -2.63
C LEU A 158 0.42 -27.93 -4.10
N PHE A 159 0.79 -26.78 -4.62
CA PHE A 159 1.00 -26.58 -6.06
C PHE A 159 2.41 -26.08 -6.40
N GLY A 160 3.25 -25.80 -5.39
CA GLY A 160 4.61 -25.33 -5.61
C GLY A 160 4.72 -23.88 -6.11
N LEU A 161 3.69 -23.05 -5.90
CA LEU A 161 3.76 -21.62 -6.22
C LEU A 161 4.66 -20.91 -5.21
N ASP A 162 5.86 -20.51 -5.62
CA ASP A 162 6.75 -19.74 -4.77
C ASP A 162 6.15 -18.35 -4.49
N TYR A 163 6.38 -17.83 -3.29
CA TYR A 163 5.88 -16.50 -2.90
C TYR A 163 6.88 -15.73 -2.04
N VAL A 164 6.76 -14.40 -2.10
CA VAL A 164 7.40 -13.47 -1.16
C VAL A 164 6.36 -12.48 -0.68
N ILE A 165 6.24 -12.30 0.63
CA ILE A 165 5.27 -11.39 1.24
C ILE A 165 6.00 -10.20 1.84
N PHE A 166 5.54 -8.98 1.54
CA PHE A 166 5.98 -7.76 2.20
C PHE A 166 4.86 -7.17 3.04
N ARG A 167 5.18 -6.72 4.26
CA ARG A 167 4.29 -6.02 5.19
C ARG A 167 4.78 -4.58 5.39
N PRO A 168 4.48 -3.67 4.44
CA PRO A 168 4.84 -2.26 4.58
C PRO A 168 3.98 -1.56 5.61
N HIS A 169 4.47 -0.42 6.12
CA HIS A 169 3.71 0.46 6.99
C HIS A 169 3.88 1.92 6.62
N ASN A 170 2.78 2.67 6.67
CA ASN A 170 2.68 4.12 6.49
C ASN A 170 3.58 4.67 5.37
N VAL A 171 3.54 4.01 4.21
CA VAL A 171 4.34 4.41 3.04
C VAL A 171 3.85 5.75 2.51
N TYR A 172 4.78 6.66 2.22
CA TYR A 172 4.49 7.97 1.65
C TYR A 172 5.49 8.33 0.56
N GLY A 173 5.16 9.33 -0.25
CA GLY A 173 6.02 9.82 -1.32
C GLY A 173 5.24 10.33 -2.52
N GLU A 174 5.96 10.55 -3.60
CA GLU A 174 5.43 11.06 -4.86
C GLU A 174 4.41 10.09 -5.47
N ARG A 175 3.50 10.58 -6.29
CA ARG A 175 2.41 9.83 -6.94
C ARG A 175 1.30 9.33 -6.02
N GLN A 176 1.30 9.72 -4.73
CA GLN A 176 0.16 9.48 -3.86
C GLN A 176 -1.11 10.15 -4.39
N ASN A 177 -2.27 9.52 -4.17
CA ASN A 177 -3.53 10.18 -4.40
C ASN A 177 -3.81 11.19 -3.28
N LEU A 178 -3.44 12.46 -3.50
CA LEU A 178 -3.62 13.55 -2.54
C LEU A 178 -5.08 13.82 -2.20
N GLY A 179 -6.00 13.47 -3.12
CA GLY A 179 -7.43 13.67 -2.92
C GLY A 179 -8.14 12.58 -2.12
N ASP A 180 -7.45 11.50 -1.73
CA ASP A 180 -8.07 10.44 -0.94
C ASP A 180 -8.25 10.88 0.52
N PRO A 181 -9.50 10.97 1.03
CA PRO A 181 -9.75 11.48 2.38
C PRO A 181 -9.60 10.41 3.48
N TYR A 182 -9.34 9.16 3.12
CA TYR A 182 -9.34 8.03 4.05
C TYR A 182 -7.95 7.45 4.34
N ARG A 183 -6.99 7.71 3.47
CA ARG A 183 -5.65 7.10 3.48
C ARG A 183 -4.55 8.13 3.44
N ASN A 184 -3.36 7.72 3.96
CA ASN A 184 -2.12 8.46 3.76
C ASN A 184 -2.15 9.89 4.33
N VAL A 185 -2.07 9.97 5.66
CA VAL A 185 -2.14 11.23 6.41
C VAL A 185 -1.24 12.35 5.84
N ILE A 186 -0.04 12.03 5.36
CA ILE A 186 0.90 13.02 4.79
C ILE A 186 0.29 13.66 3.53
N GLY A 187 -0.27 12.84 2.62
CA GLY A 187 -0.96 13.34 1.43
C GLY A 187 -2.17 14.20 1.79
N ILE A 188 -2.97 13.78 2.78
CA ILE A 188 -4.12 14.54 3.28
C ILE A 188 -3.66 15.90 3.82
N PHE A 189 -2.61 15.95 4.65
CA PHE A 189 -2.10 17.19 5.22
C PHE A 189 -1.58 18.14 4.15
N MET A 190 -0.78 17.67 3.20
CA MET A 190 -0.30 18.49 2.09
C MET A 190 -1.45 19.02 1.24
N ASN A 191 -2.46 18.19 0.96
CA ASN A 191 -3.64 18.61 0.20
C ASN A 191 -4.49 19.64 0.95
N GLN A 192 -4.65 19.50 2.27
CA GLN A 192 -5.34 20.48 3.10
C GLN A 192 -4.62 21.83 3.08
N ILE A 193 -3.29 21.82 3.22
CA ILE A 193 -2.48 23.04 3.13
C ILE A 193 -2.67 23.74 1.79
N MET A 194 -2.60 23.00 0.68
CA MET A 194 -2.77 23.58 -0.67
C MET A 194 -4.18 24.12 -0.93
N GLN A 195 -5.16 23.72 -0.11
CA GLN A 195 -6.54 24.22 -0.14
C GLN A 195 -6.80 25.30 0.92
N ASP A 196 -5.76 25.81 1.61
CA ASP A 196 -5.87 26.76 2.74
C ASP A 196 -6.81 26.26 3.86
N LYS A 197 -6.84 24.96 4.09
CA LYS A 197 -7.61 24.31 5.14
C LYS A 197 -6.72 23.96 6.34
N PRO A 198 -7.28 23.96 7.56
CA PRO A 198 -6.54 23.45 8.73
C PRO A 198 -6.27 21.97 8.59
N LEU A 199 -5.14 21.51 9.15
CA LEU A 199 -4.82 20.08 9.28
C LEU A 199 -5.75 19.44 10.31
N THR A 200 -6.32 18.28 9.96
CA THR A 200 -7.20 17.54 10.85
C THR A 200 -6.41 16.48 11.62
N VAL A 201 -6.29 16.64 12.93
CA VAL A 201 -5.65 15.70 13.85
C VAL A 201 -6.72 15.00 14.69
N PHE A 202 -6.72 13.67 14.71
CA PHE A 202 -7.64 12.90 15.56
C PHE A 202 -7.00 12.68 16.94
N GLY A 203 -7.76 12.97 18.01
CA GLY A 203 -7.24 12.93 19.37
C GLY A 203 -6.26 14.07 19.64
N ASP A 204 -5.29 13.80 20.53
CA ASP A 204 -4.25 14.74 20.96
C ASP A 204 -3.03 14.81 20.03
N GLY A 205 -2.93 13.90 19.05
CA GLY A 205 -1.84 13.82 18.09
C GLY A 205 -0.58 13.12 18.62
N GLU A 206 -0.64 12.47 19.79
CA GLU A 206 0.50 11.73 20.36
C GLU A 206 0.59 10.27 19.90
N GLN A 207 -0.40 9.78 19.15
CA GLN A 207 -0.29 8.48 18.48
C GLN A 207 0.90 8.44 17.53
N THR A 208 1.66 7.33 17.54
CA THR A 208 2.92 7.23 16.79
C THR A 208 2.86 6.24 15.65
N ARG A 209 3.53 6.59 14.56
CA ARG A 209 3.73 5.77 13.36
C ARG A 209 5.15 5.94 12.86
N ALA A 210 5.73 4.88 12.33
CA ALA A 210 6.92 5.00 11.51
C ALA A 210 6.51 5.24 10.05
N PHE A 211 6.99 6.33 9.47
CA PHE A 211 6.66 6.76 8.11
C PHE A 211 7.78 6.37 7.15
N THR A 212 7.45 5.62 6.12
CA THR A 212 8.40 5.03 5.19
C THR A 212 8.35 5.73 3.84
N HIS A 213 9.47 6.26 3.37
CA HIS A 213 9.51 6.81 2.02
C HIS A 213 9.46 5.68 0.96
N VAL A 214 8.67 5.86 -0.08
CA VAL A 214 8.40 4.83 -1.09
C VAL A 214 9.66 4.29 -1.76
N ARG A 215 10.68 5.14 -1.98
CA ARG A 215 11.95 4.77 -2.59
C ARG A 215 12.85 3.88 -1.72
N ASP A 216 12.53 3.78 -0.43
CA ASP A 216 13.28 2.91 0.48
C ASP A 216 12.83 1.45 0.37
N ILE A 217 11.62 1.21 -0.14
CA ILE A 217 11.04 -0.14 -0.22
C ILE A 217 10.73 -0.63 -1.63
N SER A 218 10.44 0.26 -2.61
CA SER A 218 10.09 -0.18 -3.96
C SER A 218 11.19 -1.02 -4.63
N PRO A 219 12.51 -0.69 -4.51
CA PRO A 219 13.56 -1.52 -5.08
C PRO A 219 13.69 -2.90 -4.40
N VAL A 220 13.38 -2.97 -3.10
CA VAL A 220 13.39 -4.24 -2.35
C VAL A 220 12.27 -5.16 -2.84
N ILE A 221 11.07 -4.61 -3.03
CA ILE A 221 9.92 -5.34 -3.58
C ILE A 221 10.22 -5.82 -5.01
N ALA A 222 10.79 -4.95 -5.85
CA ALA A 222 11.13 -5.30 -7.23
C ALA A 222 12.19 -6.42 -7.32
N ALA A 223 13.15 -6.46 -6.39
CA ALA A 223 14.19 -7.49 -6.35
C ALA A 223 13.70 -8.86 -5.85
N ALA A 224 12.49 -8.96 -5.30
CA ALA A 224 12.03 -10.14 -4.57
C ALA A 224 11.94 -11.40 -5.44
N ALA A 225 11.38 -11.27 -6.64
CA ALA A 225 11.09 -12.43 -7.50
C ALA A 225 12.34 -13.18 -8.02
N GLU A 226 13.49 -12.52 -8.03
CA GLU A 226 14.77 -13.11 -8.42
C GLU A 226 15.65 -13.54 -7.21
N ASN A 227 15.15 -13.34 -5.98
CA ASN A 227 15.83 -13.76 -4.76
C ASN A 227 15.25 -15.08 -4.24
N ALA A 228 15.84 -16.18 -4.67
CA ALA A 228 15.39 -17.53 -4.28
C ALA A 228 15.42 -17.75 -2.75
N ASN A 229 16.32 -17.08 -2.02
CA ASN A 229 16.39 -17.20 -0.57
C ASN A 229 15.21 -16.51 0.14
N ALA A 230 14.52 -15.61 -0.53
CA ALA A 230 13.36 -14.90 0.01
C ALA A 230 12.05 -15.69 -0.16
N CYS A 231 12.04 -16.75 -1.00
CA CYS A 231 10.85 -17.56 -1.24
C CYS A 231 10.34 -18.19 0.07
N GLY A 232 9.02 -18.19 0.24
CA GLY A 232 8.36 -18.74 1.42
C GLY A 232 8.37 -17.82 2.66
N HIS A 233 8.90 -16.61 2.55
CA HIS A 233 9.04 -15.71 3.69
C HIS A 233 8.14 -14.48 3.59
N ALA A 234 7.75 -13.98 4.79
CA ALA A 234 7.19 -12.66 4.97
C ALA A 234 8.26 -11.72 5.55
N PHE A 235 8.23 -10.45 5.13
CA PHE A 235 9.17 -9.41 5.54
C PHE A 235 8.43 -8.13 5.91
N ASN A 236 8.69 -7.58 7.09
CA ASN A 236 8.36 -6.20 7.38
C ASN A 236 9.28 -5.28 6.59
N VAL A 237 8.72 -4.24 5.97
CA VAL A 237 9.49 -3.25 5.21
C VAL A 237 9.06 -1.84 5.58
N GLY A 238 10.03 -1.02 5.96
CA GLY A 238 9.74 0.34 6.40
C GLY A 238 10.88 1.02 7.13
N ALA A 239 10.57 2.18 7.71
CA ALA A 239 11.47 2.97 8.53
C ALA A 239 11.41 2.51 10.00
N ASP A 240 12.56 2.59 10.70
CA ASP A 240 12.64 2.15 12.11
C ASP A 240 12.10 3.21 13.08
N ARG A 241 12.24 4.49 12.72
CA ARG A 241 11.91 5.57 13.63
C ARG A 241 10.43 5.93 13.59
N ALA A 242 9.78 5.85 14.77
CA ALA A 242 8.42 6.31 14.95
C ALA A 242 8.36 7.81 15.25
N TYR A 243 7.30 8.48 14.77
CA TYR A 243 7.02 9.89 14.99
C TYR A 243 5.57 10.05 15.43
N SER A 244 5.28 11.02 16.30
CA SER A 244 3.91 11.39 16.63
C SER A 244 3.27 12.17 15.46
N VAL A 245 1.94 12.21 15.42
CA VAL A 245 1.20 13.02 14.45
C VAL A 245 1.54 14.51 14.64
N ASN A 246 1.78 14.97 15.87
CA ASN A 246 2.22 16.34 16.16
C ASN A 246 3.61 16.64 15.54
N GLN A 247 4.56 15.70 15.63
CA GLN A 247 5.85 15.83 14.95
C GLN A 247 5.68 15.85 13.42
N LEU A 248 4.78 15.01 12.90
CA LEU A 248 4.46 15.02 11.48
C LEU A 248 3.86 16.35 11.01
N VAL A 249 2.94 16.94 11.77
CA VAL A 249 2.36 18.28 11.50
C VAL A 249 3.48 19.33 11.36
N ALA A 250 4.43 19.35 12.30
CA ALA A 250 5.57 20.26 12.25
C ALA A 250 6.44 20.02 11.00
N GLY A 251 6.78 18.76 10.71
CA GLY A 251 7.59 18.40 9.53
C GLY A 251 6.92 18.75 8.21
N VAL A 252 5.62 18.49 8.07
CA VAL A 252 4.85 18.88 6.86
C VAL A 252 4.79 20.41 6.73
N GLY A 253 4.57 21.13 7.84
CA GLY A 253 4.61 22.59 7.84
C GLY A 253 5.94 23.15 7.34
N GLN A 254 7.06 22.60 7.83
CA GLN A 254 8.40 22.94 7.38
C GLN A 254 8.58 22.66 5.88
N ALA A 255 8.21 21.47 5.40
CA ALA A 255 8.32 21.10 3.99
C ALA A 255 7.45 21.97 3.05
N MET A 256 6.32 22.44 3.55
CA MET A 256 5.41 23.31 2.82
C MET A 256 5.70 24.82 3.03
N ASN A 257 6.75 25.17 3.79
CA ASN A 257 7.18 26.54 4.12
C ASN A 257 6.11 27.40 4.79
N LEU A 258 5.34 26.82 5.74
CA LEU A 258 4.34 27.54 6.51
C LEU A 258 4.12 26.91 7.89
N LYS A 259 3.49 27.67 8.79
CA LYS A 259 2.99 27.14 10.05
C LYS A 259 1.52 26.74 9.87
N PRO A 260 1.18 25.44 9.82
CA PRO A 260 -0.18 25.03 9.55
C PRO A 260 -1.11 25.33 10.71
N LYS A 261 -2.35 25.70 10.42
CA LYS A 261 -3.44 25.68 11.40
C LYS A 261 -3.83 24.22 11.64
N VAL A 262 -4.17 23.87 12.87
CA VAL A 262 -4.58 22.51 13.25
C VAL A 262 -5.95 22.54 13.87
N THR A 263 -6.80 21.57 13.51
CA THR A 263 -8.08 21.31 14.15
C THR A 263 -8.05 19.90 14.73
N HIS A 264 -8.25 19.78 16.02
CA HIS A 264 -8.38 18.50 16.70
C HIS A 264 -9.81 17.98 16.59
N LEU A 265 -9.95 16.71 16.20
CA LEU A 265 -11.20 15.99 16.11
C LEU A 265 -11.24 14.89 17.18
N GLU A 266 -12.42 14.32 17.42
CA GLU A 266 -12.56 13.17 18.32
C GLU A 266 -11.62 12.03 17.92
N ALA A 267 -11.01 11.39 18.92
CA ALA A 267 -10.08 10.27 18.70
C ALA A 267 -10.80 9.11 18.00
N ARG A 268 -10.12 8.48 17.04
CA ARG A 268 -10.61 7.27 16.39
C ARG A 268 -10.26 6.03 17.21
N LYS A 269 -11.05 4.99 17.02
CA LYS A 269 -10.71 3.64 17.50
C LYS A 269 -9.71 3.03 16.51
N GLU A 270 -8.44 3.23 16.76
CA GLU A 270 -7.33 2.69 15.96
C GLU A 270 -6.15 2.34 16.87
N VAL A 271 -5.22 1.55 16.36
CA VAL A 271 -3.98 1.22 17.09
C VAL A 271 -3.23 2.51 17.40
N VAL A 272 -2.91 2.75 18.68
CA VAL A 272 -2.28 4.01 19.15
C VAL A 272 -0.83 4.09 18.67
N HIS A 273 -0.07 3.00 18.78
CA HIS A 273 1.33 2.93 18.37
C HIS A 273 1.51 1.79 17.38
N ALA A 274 2.08 2.06 16.21
CA ALA A 274 2.34 1.05 15.19
C ALA A 274 3.70 1.30 14.52
N TYR A 275 4.64 0.37 14.76
CA TYR A 275 5.95 0.29 14.13
C TYR A 275 6.51 -1.14 14.22
N SER A 276 7.42 -1.49 13.33
CA SER A 276 7.94 -2.85 13.20
C SER A 276 9.46 -2.89 13.15
N THR A 277 10.04 -4.09 13.32
CA THR A 277 11.46 -4.36 13.09
C THR A 277 11.70 -4.68 11.61
N HIS A 278 12.91 -4.40 11.11
CA HIS A 278 13.30 -4.63 9.70
C HIS A 278 14.62 -5.42 9.58
N ASP A 279 15.05 -6.10 10.64
CA ASP A 279 16.30 -6.87 10.65
C ASP A 279 16.26 -8.04 9.66
N LYS A 280 15.08 -8.67 9.51
CA LYS A 280 14.91 -9.80 8.59
C LYS A 280 15.10 -9.36 7.15
N VAL A 281 14.41 -8.32 6.69
CA VAL A 281 14.54 -7.86 5.30
C VAL A 281 15.98 -7.43 4.97
N ARG A 282 16.69 -6.80 5.89
CA ARG A 282 18.10 -6.39 5.73
C ARG A 282 19.06 -7.56 5.58
N LYS A 283 18.74 -8.73 6.13
CA LYS A 283 19.54 -9.97 5.95
C LYS A 283 19.35 -10.60 4.58
N PHE A 284 18.18 -10.43 3.98
CA PHE A 284 17.82 -11.09 2.71
C PHE A 284 18.01 -10.18 1.49
N PHE A 285 17.92 -8.87 1.68
CA PHE A 285 17.95 -7.88 0.60
C PHE A 285 18.97 -6.77 0.86
N LYS A 286 19.52 -6.24 -0.22
CA LYS A 286 20.24 -4.99 -0.20
C LYS A 286 19.24 -3.83 -0.10
N CYS A 287 18.96 -3.38 1.11
CA CYS A 287 18.06 -2.25 1.33
C CYS A 287 18.75 -0.92 0.99
N PRO A 288 18.05 0.04 0.39
CA PRO A 288 18.51 1.42 0.28
C PRO A 288 18.78 2.04 1.65
N SER A 289 19.54 3.13 1.68
CA SER A 289 19.68 3.95 2.89
C SER A 289 18.33 4.56 3.24
N GLU A 290 17.95 4.52 4.52
CA GLU A 290 16.69 5.09 4.99
C GLU A 290 16.63 6.60 4.71
N THR A 291 15.57 7.04 4.04
CA THR A 291 15.29 8.46 3.82
C THR A 291 14.77 9.08 5.10
N SER A 292 15.43 10.15 5.60
CA SER A 292 14.89 10.86 6.76
C SER A 292 13.47 11.37 6.50
N LEU A 293 12.61 11.41 7.54
CA LEU A 293 11.24 11.90 7.38
C LEU A 293 11.22 13.29 6.73
N GLN A 294 12.10 14.22 7.16
CA GLN A 294 12.14 15.58 6.63
C GLN A 294 12.56 15.62 5.15
N ASP A 295 13.55 14.82 4.74
CA ASP A 295 13.97 14.78 3.33
C ASP A 295 12.88 14.20 2.44
N GLY A 296 12.22 13.13 2.89
CA GLY A 296 11.08 12.55 2.17
C GLY A 296 9.89 13.52 2.07
N LEU A 297 9.57 14.24 3.16
CA LEU A 297 8.54 15.28 3.16
C LEU A 297 8.88 16.42 2.20
N ASN A 298 10.14 16.85 2.15
CA ASN A 298 10.59 17.90 1.24
C ASN A 298 10.43 17.46 -0.23
N ARG A 299 10.83 16.24 -0.58
CA ARG A 299 10.65 15.67 -1.93
C ARG A 299 9.17 15.60 -2.30
N MET A 300 8.36 15.04 -1.40
CA MET A 300 6.91 14.92 -1.64
C MET A 300 6.23 16.28 -1.75
N ALA A 301 6.65 17.29 -0.97
CA ALA A 301 6.10 18.64 -1.03
C ALA A 301 6.39 19.32 -2.38
N VAL A 302 7.58 19.14 -2.96
CA VAL A 302 7.89 19.62 -4.32
C VAL A 302 6.97 18.97 -5.34
N TRP A 303 6.82 17.64 -5.28
CA TRP A 303 5.92 16.92 -6.16
C TRP A 303 4.45 17.34 -5.98
N ALA A 304 3.98 17.47 -4.74
CA ALA A 304 2.59 17.82 -4.43
C ALA A 304 2.21 19.20 -4.97
N ARG A 305 3.12 20.20 -4.84
CA ARG A 305 2.91 21.54 -5.44
C ARG A 305 2.78 21.47 -6.97
N ASN A 306 3.59 20.66 -7.64
CA ASN A 306 3.51 20.48 -9.09
C ASN A 306 2.24 19.73 -9.52
N ALA A 307 1.81 18.73 -8.74
CA ALA A 307 0.59 17.97 -8.99
C ALA A 307 -0.69 18.79 -8.73
N GLY A 308 -0.59 19.82 -7.88
CA GLY A 308 -1.70 20.66 -7.45
C GLY A 308 -2.64 20.00 -6.43
N ALA A 309 -3.47 20.83 -5.81
CA ALA A 309 -4.50 20.34 -4.91
C ALA A 309 -5.54 19.51 -5.66
N ARG A 310 -6.00 18.44 -5.02
CA ARG A 310 -7.00 17.52 -5.60
C ARG A 310 -8.24 17.50 -4.72
N GLN A 311 -9.40 17.54 -5.36
CA GLN A 311 -10.66 17.28 -4.65
C GLN A 311 -10.81 15.78 -4.45
N GLY A 312 -11.04 15.37 -3.21
CA GLY A 312 -11.34 13.99 -2.87
C GLY A 312 -12.71 13.58 -3.38
N ARG A 313 -12.82 12.34 -3.84
CA ARG A 313 -14.13 11.74 -4.09
C ARG A 313 -14.47 10.92 -2.84
N PRO A 314 -15.61 11.18 -2.17
CA PRO A 314 -16.04 10.34 -1.08
C PRO A 314 -16.34 8.92 -1.57
N PHE A 315 -16.15 7.94 -0.71
CA PHE A 315 -16.55 6.59 -1.00
C PHE A 315 -18.07 6.47 -0.88
N THR A 316 -18.73 6.09 -1.98
CA THR A 316 -20.20 6.07 -2.06
C THR A 316 -20.84 4.75 -1.63
N GLY A 317 -20.03 3.72 -1.38
CA GLY A 317 -20.50 2.36 -1.07
C GLY A 317 -20.45 2.02 0.43
N ILE A 318 -20.78 2.94 1.35
CA ILE A 318 -20.82 2.66 2.78
C ILE A 318 -21.90 1.59 3.05
N GLU A 319 -21.52 0.51 3.73
CA GLU A 319 -22.38 -0.64 4.03
C GLU A 319 -22.86 -0.62 5.48
N ILE A 320 -22.10 0.00 6.38
CA ILE A 320 -22.41 0.12 7.81
C ILE A 320 -22.26 1.58 8.22
N GLU A 321 -23.35 2.25 8.57
CA GLU A 321 -23.33 3.65 9.01
C GLU A 321 -23.15 3.80 10.53
N ARG A 322 -23.46 2.76 11.30
CA ARG A 322 -23.32 2.77 12.76
C ARG A 322 -21.86 2.95 13.16
N GLY A 323 -21.56 4.03 13.88
CA GLY A 323 -20.22 4.34 14.34
C GLY A 323 -19.31 4.98 13.28
N LEU A 324 -19.84 5.31 12.09
CA LEU A 324 -19.10 6.04 11.07
C LEU A 324 -18.69 7.42 11.61
N PRO A 325 -17.40 7.83 11.53
CA PRO A 325 -16.95 9.12 12.00
C PRO A 325 -17.73 10.29 11.36
N LEU A 326 -18.11 11.29 12.15
CA LEU A 326 -18.86 12.46 11.65
C LEU A 326 -18.13 13.18 10.52
N SER A 327 -16.79 13.21 10.56
CA SER A 327 -15.96 13.78 9.50
C SER A 327 -16.12 13.05 8.15
N TRP A 328 -16.44 11.76 8.17
CA TRP A 328 -16.68 10.96 6.97
C TRP A 328 -18.14 11.03 6.51
N LYS A 329 -19.10 11.13 7.45
CA LYS A 329 -20.53 11.38 7.09
C LYS A 329 -20.69 12.65 6.28
N ARG A 330 -20.05 13.74 6.69
CA ARG A 330 -20.07 15.04 5.96
C ARG A 330 -19.41 15.01 4.58
N LEU A 331 -18.68 13.96 4.22
CA LEU A 331 -18.13 13.79 2.88
C LEU A 331 -19.13 13.11 1.94
N ILE A 332 -20.13 12.41 2.50
CA ILE A 332 -21.10 11.60 1.77
C ILE A 332 -22.39 12.39 1.54
N ASP A 333 -22.75 13.27 2.50
CA ASP A 333 -23.85 14.23 2.40
C ASP A 333 -23.49 15.39 1.43
#